data_1ca47069f9a29ab737538b5e35e8e14f
#
_entry.id   1ca47069f9a29ab737538b5e35e8e14f
#
_cell.length_a   1.000
_cell.length_b   1.000
_cell.length_c   1.000
_cell.angle_alpha   90.00
_cell.angle_beta   90.00
_cell.angle_gamma   90.00
#
_symmetry.space_group_name_H-M   'P 1'
#
loop_
_entity.id
_entity.type
_entity.pdbx_description
1 polymer ?
#
loop_
_entity_poly.entity_id
_entity_poly.type
_entity_poly.pdbx_seq_one_letter_code
_entity_poly.pdbx_strand_id
1 'polypeptide(L)'
;FERNLLYSLISFGFLVRIYHHYNWRIWGSDSGEYLYLTRHLVQNGEMLTEGYIGWGRAYTDFQGMQILAGSISLLTGMDYHQSLLWFIPLISALAIPALFMIGKKLVGFLPALFGCAFYSVTFAVVFANSHPMPGGLAEPLGFVFLYGWLKCLESGKYDNIWSVFLIFALGGLLLTHHFTL
;
A
#
# COMPACT_ATOMS: atom_id res chain seq x y z
N PHE A 1 -13.24 23.52 -0.41
CA PHE A 1 -13.00 23.17 -1.82
C PHE A 1 -11.86 22.14 -1.96
N GLU A 2 -10.63 22.46 -1.53
CA GLU A 2 -9.43 21.58 -1.64
C GLU A 2 -9.67 20.18 -1.07
N ARG A 3 -10.31 20.09 0.12
CA ARG A 3 -10.59 18.81 0.79
C ARG A 3 -11.52 17.92 -0.03
N ASN A 4 -12.58 18.50 -0.61
CA ASN A 4 -13.54 17.74 -1.41
C ASN A 4 -12.90 17.24 -2.70
N LEU A 5 -12.04 18.04 -3.31
CA LEU A 5 -11.30 17.66 -4.51
C LEU A 5 -10.32 16.51 -4.23
N LEU A 6 -9.63 16.56 -3.09
CA LEU A 6 -8.74 15.48 -2.66
C LEU A 6 -9.53 14.17 -2.41
N TYR A 7 -10.67 14.24 -1.72
CA TYR A 7 -11.53 13.06 -1.54
C TYR A 7 -12.02 12.49 -2.87
N SER A 8 -12.40 13.36 -3.82
CA SER A 8 -12.78 12.91 -5.17
C SER A 8 -11.63 12.19 -5.88
N LEU A 9 -10.39 12.69 -5.77
CA LEU A 9 -9.22 12.04 -6.35
C LEU A 9 -8.90 10.69 -5.70
N ILE A 10 -9.00 10.59 -4.38
CA ILE A 10 -8.81 9.32 -3.65
C ILE A 10 -9.85 8.31 -4.10
N SER A 11 -11.13 8.71 -4.11
CA SER A 11 -12.23 7.84 -4.54
C SER A 11 -12.07 7.40 -5.99
N PHE A 12 -11.72 8.32 -6.88
CA PHE A 12 -11.45 8.02 -8.27
C PHE A 12 -10.27 7.07 -8.42
N GLY A 13 -9.15 7.35 -7.76
CA GLY A 13 -7.97 6.48 -7.78
C GLY A 13 -8.25 5.07 -7.24
N PHE A 14 -9.08 4.95 -6.22
CA PHE A 14 -9.56 3.66 -5.73
C PHE A 14 -10.43 2.95 -6.76
N LEU A 15 -11.44 3.62 -7.32
CA LEU A 15 -12.34 3.05 -8.33
C LEU A 15 -11.58 2.56 -9.57
N VAL A 16 -10.59 3.30 -10.03
CA VAL A 16 -9.75 2.88 -11.17
C VAL A 16 -8.97 1.61 -10.83
N ARG A 17 -8.46 1.48 -9.60
CA ARG A 17 -7.72 0.30 -9.17
C ARG A 17 -8.59 -0.94 -9.00
N ILE A 18 -9.79 -0.79 -8.46
CA ILE A 18 -10.70 -1.94 -8.27
C ILE A 18 -11.43 -2.33 -9.56
N TYR A 19 -11.47 -1.46 -10.57
CA TYR A 19 -12.17 -1.75 -11.83
C TYR A 19 -11.69 -3.06 -12.47
N HIS A 20 -10.40 -3.35 -12.40
CA HIS A 20 -9.82 -4.59 -12.92
C HIS A 20 -10.24 -5.84 -12.16
N HIS A 21 -10.71 -5.71 -10.91
CA HIS A 21 -11.18 -6.82 -10.08
C HIS A 21 -12.67 -7.09 -10.19
N TYR A 22 -13.38 -6.33 -11.01
CA TYR A 22 -14.85 -6.47 -11.17
C TYR A 22 -15.29 -7.91 -11.47
N ASN A 23 -14.42 -8.70 -12.11
CA ASN A 23 -14.65 -10.12 -12.40
C ASN A 23 -14.03 -11.07 -11.35
N TRP A 24 -13.62 -10.59 -10.20
CA TRP A 24 -13.07 -11.39 -9.08
C TRP A 24 -11.86 -12.27 -9.44
N ARG A 25 -11.10 -11.86 -10.43
CA ARG A 25 -9.89 -12.58 -10.83
C ARG A 25 -8.65 -11.93 -10.24
N ILE A 26 -7.84 -12.74 -9.57
CA ILE A 26 -6.47 -12.35 -9.21
C ILE A 26 -5.60 -12.52 -10.44
N TRP A 27 -4.86 -11.47 -10.76
CA TRP A 27 -3.95 -11.43 -11.92
C TRP A 27 -2.50 -11.39 -11.42
N GLY A 28 -1.59 -11.87 -12.27
CA GLY A 28 -0.15 -11.83 -12.00
C GLY A 28 0.40 -13.17 -11.52
N SER A 29 1.65 -13.44 -11.86
CA SER A 29 2.34 -14.71 -11.56
C SER A 29 2.47 -14.98 -10.06
N ASP A 30 2.68 -13.90 -9.26
CA ASP A 30 2.96 -13.98 -7.82
C ASP A 30 1.69 -13.98 -6.97
N SER A 31 0.56 -13.67 -7.57
CA SER A 31 -0.71 -13.52 -6.83
C SER A 31 -1.15 -14.83 -6.16
N GLY A 32 -0.83 -15.97 -6.78
CA GLY A 32 -1.06 -17.30 -6.19
C GLY A 32 -0.27 -17.50 -4.89
N GLU A 33 0.97 -17.04 -4.86
CA GLU A 33 1.85 -17.10 -3.69
C GLU A 33 1.32 -16.24 -2.55
N TYR A 34 0.93 -15.01 -2.84
CA TYR A 34 0.35 -14.11 -1.84
C TYR A 34 -0.95 -14.65 -1.27
N LEU A 35 -1.79 -15.22 -2.13
CA LEU A 35 -3.03 -15.84 -1.72
C LEU A 35 -2.77 -17.05 -0.82
N TYR A 36 -1.82 -17.90 -1.20
CA TYR A 36 -1.43 -19.08 -0.42
C TYR A 36 -0.91 -18.70 0.96
N LEU A 37 0.01 -17.76 1.06
CA LEU A 37 0.57 -17.29 2.33
C LEU A 37 -0.51 -16.63 3.23
N THR A 38 -1.40 -15.82 2.64
CA THR A 38 -2.51 -15.21 3.38
C THR A 38 -3.50 -16.28 3.86
N ARG A 39 -3.81 -17.26 3.03
CA ARG A 39 -4.65 -18.39 3.40
C ARG A 39 -4.06 -19.18 4.57
N HIS A 40 -2.75 -19.47 4.49
CA HIS A 40 -2.05 -20.21 5.54
C HIS A 40 -2.17 -19.46 6.89
N LEU A 41 -1.90 -18.15 6.88
CA LEU A 41 -2.03 -17.32 8.07
C LEU A 41 -3.43 -17.33 8.66
N VAL A 42 -4.47 -17.20 7.82
CA VAL A 42 -5.86 -17.15 8.28
C VAL A 42 -6.33 -18.52 8.80
N GLN A 43 -5.89 -19.63 8.18
CA GLN A 43 -6.32 -20.96 8.56
C GLN A 43 -5.56 -21.53 9.75
N ASN A 44 -4.28 -21.24 9.89
CA ASN A 44 -3.41 -21.84 10.93
C ASN A 44 -3.11 -20.87 12.08
N GLY A 45 -3.37 -19.57 11.91
CA GLY A 45 -3.07 -18.53 12.91
C GLY A 45 -1.59 -18.18 13.03
N GLU A 46 -0.76 -18.68 12.10
CA GLU A 46 0.68 -18.47 12.10
C GLU A 46 1.22 -18.14 10.70
N MET A 47 2.34 -17.43 10.65
CA MET A 47 3.03 -17.14 9.41
C MET A 47 3.83 -18.36 8.95
N LEU A 48 3.82 -18.62 7.64
CA LEU A 48 4.67 -19.63 7.06
C LEU A 48 6.10 -19.10 6.90
N THR A 49 7.02 -19.53 7.74
CA THR A 49 8.42 -19.10 7.75
C THR A 49 9.36 -20.18 7.22
N GLU A 50 8.99 -21.44 7.36
CA GLU A 50 9.80 -22.60 6.98
C GLU A 50 9.01 -23.59 6.11
N GLY A 51 9.71 -24.38 5.33
CA GLY A 51 9.09 -25.46 4.54
C GLY A 51 8.38 -25.01 3.27
N TYR A 52 8.39 -23.73 2.93
CA TYR A 52 7.81 -23.23 1.69
C TYR A 52 8.72 -23.56 0.49
N ILE A 53 8.19 -24.29 -0.49
CA ILE A 53 8.94 -24.78 -1.65
C ILE A 53 8.62 -23.98 -2.92
N GLY A 54 7.70 -22.99 -2.85
CA GLY A 54 7.33 -22.14 -3.97
C GLY A 54 8.49 -21.25 -4.45
N TRP A 55 8.41 -20.75 -5.68
CA TRP A 55 9.41 -19.85 -6.22
C TRP A 55 9.45 -18.49 -5.50
N GLY A 56 8.36 -18.11 -4.87
CA GLY A 56 8.24 -16.91 -4.03
C GLY A 56 8.80 -17.05 -2.61
N ARG A 57 9.85 -17.90 -2.39
CA ARG A 57 10.42 -18.13 -1.06
C ARG A 57 10.80 -16.83 -0.32
N ALA A 58 11.26 -15.82 -1.03
CA ALA A 58 11.59 -14.53 -0.42
C ALA A 58 10.37 -13.84 0.24
N TYR A 59 9.14 -14.18 -0.18
CA TYR A 59 7.93 -13.60 0.40
C TYR A 59 7.62 -14.12 1.81
N THR A 60 8.25 -15.20 2.24
CA THR A 60 8.15 -15.68 3.62
C THR A 60 8.88 -14.78 4.62
N ASP A 61 9.82 -13.97 4.13
CA ASP A 61 10.58 -13.02 4.95
C ASP A 61 9.88 -11.63 5.02
N PHE A 62 8.97 -11.34 4.07
CA PHE A 62 8.33 -10.04 3.89
C PHE A 62 6.80 -10.16 3.85
N GLN A 63 6.21 -10.64 4.94
CA GLN A 63 4.77 -10.96 5.00
C GLN A 63 3.87 -9.80 5.45
N GLY A 64 4.32 -8.55 5.43
CA GLY A 64 3.54 -7.41 5.89
C GLY A 64 2.18 -7.26 5.22
N MET A 65 2.11 -7.50 3.90
CA MET A 65 0.85 -7.48 3.16
C MET A 65 -0.07 -8.62 3.58
N GLN A 66 0.44 -9.82 3.73
CA GLN A 66 -0.31 -11.01 4.12
C GLN A 66 -0.83 -10.89 5.57
N ILE A 67 -0.01 -10.34 6.46
CA ILE A 67 -0.41 -10.06 7.85
C ILE A 67 -1.56 -9.06 7.87
N LEU A 68 -1.47 -7.98 7.10
CA LEU A 68 -2.52 -6.97 7.04
C LEU A 68 -3.82 -7.56 6.47
N ALA A 69 -3.76 -8.21 5.31
CA ALA A 69 -4.93 -8.80 4.66
C ALA A 69 -5.55 -9.93 5.49
N GLY A 70 -4.72 -10.79 6.10
CA GLY A 70 -5.15 -11.85 7.00
C GLY A 70 -5.80 -11.29 8.27
N SER A 71 -5.23 -10.26 8.87
CA SER A 71 -5.82 -9.59 10.04
C SER A 71 -7.19 -8.99 9.71
N ILE A 72 -7.33 -8.34 8.56
CA ILE A 72 -8.61 -7.81 8.10
C ILE A 72 -9.63 -8.94 7.91
N SER A 73 -9.23 -10.04 7.27
CA SER A 73 -10.07 -11.23 7.10
C SER A 73 -10.57 -11.76 8.45
N LEU A 74 -9.67 -11.95 9.42
CA LEU A 74 -10.00 -12.46 10.74
C LEU A 74 -10.90 -11.50 11.55
N LEU A 75 -10.67 -10.21 11.46
CA LEU A 75 -11.43 -9.19 12.21
C LEU A 75 -12.82 -8.94 11.63
N THR A 76 -12.97 -9.03 10.32
CA THR A 76 -14.23 -8.70 9.63
C THR A 76 -15.07 -9.93 9.27
N GLY A 77 -14.49 -11.12 9.30
CA GLY A 77 -15.10 -12.34 8.77
C GLY A 77 -15.14 -12.39 7.22
N MET A 78 -14.50 -11.45 6.55
CA MET A 78 -14.38 -11.43 5.09
C MET A 78 -13.44 -12.54 4.63
N ASP A 79 -13.76 -13.17 3.50
CA ASP A 79 -12.85 -14.14 2.88
C ASP A 79 -11.48 -13.50 2.59
N TYR A 80 -10.40 -14.24 2.85
CA TYR A 80 -9.01 -13.75 2.69
C TYR A 80 -8.69 -13.32 1.26
N HIS A 81 -9.30 -13.95 0.26
CA HIS A 81 -9.18 -13.54 -1.14
C HIS A 81 -9.83 -12.18 -1.37
N GLN A 82 -11.02 -11.97 -0.81
CA GLN A 82 -11.70 -10.67 -0.89
C GLN A 82 -10.93 -9.58 -0.14
N SER A 83 -10.36 -9.90 1.02
CA SER A 83 -9.55 -8.92 1.76
C SER A 83 -8.35 -8.44 0.95
N LEU A 84 -7.63 -9.34 0.27
CA LEU A 84 -6.55 -8.96 -0.64
C LEU A 84 -7.04 -8.09 -1.80
N LEU A 85 -8.14 -8.49 -2.45
CA LEU A 85 -8.66 -7.78 -3.63
C LEU A 85 -9.18 -6.38 -3.35
N TRP A 86 -9.74 -6.13 -2.17
CA TRP A 86 -10.35 -4.84 -1.86
C TRP A 86 -9.43 -3.93 -1.07
N PHE A 87 -8.75 -4.47 -0.05
CA PHE A 87 -8.00 -3.62 0.87
C PHE A 87 -6.65 -3.18 0.32
N ILE A 88 -5.97 -4.00 -0.50
CA ILE A 88 -4.69 -3.56 -1.08
C ILE A 88 -4.89 -2.39 -2.05
N PRO A 89 -5.82 -2.42 -3.02
CA PRO A 89 -6.13 -1.24 -3.84
C PRO A 89 -6.61 -0.02 -3.04
N LEU A 90 -7.38 -0.25 -1.96
CA LEU A 90 -7.82 0.83 -1.08
C LEU A 90 -6.64 1.53 -0.40
N ILE A 91 -5.75 0.73 0.19
CA ILE A 91 -4.56 1.26 0.87
C ILE A 91 -3.63 1.94 -0.13
N SER A 92 -3.43 1.36 -1.32
CA SER A 92 -2.60 1.97 -2.35
C SER A 92 -3.15 3.33 -2.82
N ALA A 93 -4.49 3.51 -2.83
CA ALA A 93 -5.08 4.81 -3.13
C ALA A 93 -4.75 5.88 -2.08
N LEU A 94 -4.39 5.50 -0.85
CA LEU A 94 -3.92 6.43 0.19
C LEU A 94 -2.53 7.02 -0.12
N ALA A 95 -1.83 6.51 -1.13
CA ALA A 95 -0.65 7.17 -1.68
C ALA A 95 -0.97 8.57 -2.24
N ILE A 96 -2.18 8.76 -2.78
CA ILE A 96 -2.62 10.03 -3.40
C ILE A 96 -2.56 11.21 -2.42
N PRO A 97 -3.17 11.15 -1.21
CA PRO A 97 -3.08 12.26 -0.27
C PRO A 97 -1.66 12.52 0.21
N ALA A 98 -0.84 11.48 0.40
CA ALA A 98 0.56 11.64 0.80
C ALA A 98 1.37 12.34 -0.32
N LEU A 99 1.21 11.89 -1.57
CA LEU A 99 1.83 12.51 -2.74
C LEU A 99 1.35 13.97 -2.91
N PHE A 100 0.06 14.24 -2.70
CA PHE A 100 -0.48 15.59 -2.76
C PHE A 100 0.15 16.51 -1.70
N MET A 101 0.29 16.04 -0.46
CA MET A 101 0.90 16.84 0.61
C MET A 101 2.36 17.15 0.31
N ILE A 102 3.12 16.18 -0.22
CA ILE A 102 4.50 16.39 -0.66
C ILE A 102 4.54 17.39 -1.82
N GLY A 103 3.76 17.16 -2.87
CA GLY A 103 3.73 18.01 -4.05
C GLY A 103 3.28 19.43 -3.73
N LYS A 104 2.22 19.60 -2.94
CA LYS A 104 1.74 20.91 -2.51
C LYS A 104 2.83 21.73 -1.79
N LYS A 105 3.63 21.04 -0.98
CA LYS A 105 4.74 21.64 -0.26
C LYS A 105 5.90 22.05 -1.18
N LEU A 106 6.24 21.24 -2.16
CA LEU A 106 7.40 21.44 -3.01
C LEU A 106 7.12 22.36 -4.21
N VAL A 107 5.96 22.21 -4.83
CA VAL A 107 5.64 22.86 -6.12
C VAL A 107 4.30 23.63 -6.12
N GLY A 108 3.59 23.65 -5.01
CA GLY A 108 2.32 24.35 -4.85
C GLY A 108 1.08 23.51 -5.22
N PHE A 109 -0.10 24.10 -5.04
CA PHE A 109 -1.39 23.40 -5.10
C PHE A 109 -1.71 22.80 -6.47
N LEU A 110 -1.69 23.63 -7.53
CA LEU A 110 -2.12 23.20 -8.86
C LEU A 110 -1.21 22.11 -9.46
N PRO A 111 0.13 22.26 -9.48
CA PRO A 111 1.00 21.19 -9.96
C PRO A 111 0.85 19.88 -9.16
N ALA A 112 0.69 19.98 -7.84
CA ALA A 112 0.46 18.80 -7.00
C ALA A 112 -0.84 18.09 -7.36
N LEU A 113 -1.91 18.85 -7.61
CA LEU A 113 -3.20 18.31 -8.01
C LEU A 113 -3.11 17.56 -9.35
N PHE A 114 -2.50 18.19 -10.37
CA PHE A 114 -2.28 17.54 -11.65
C PHE A 114 -1.39 16.30 -11.53
N GLY A 115 -0.31 16.38 -10.74
CA GLY A 115 0.55 15.23 -10.46
C GLY A 115 -0.22 14.06 -9.86
N CYS A 116 -1.10 14.32 -8.88
CA CYS A 116 -1.97 13.29 -8.30
C CYS A 116 -3.00 12.74 -9.29
N ALA A 117 -3.57 13.58 -10.16
CA ALA A 117 -4.48 13.13 -11.20
C ALA A 117 -3.76 12.21 -12.20
N PHE A 118 -2.57 12.58 -12.66
CA PHE A 118 -1.72 11.72 -13.51
C PHE A 118 -1.35 10.42 -12.82
N TYR A 119 -0.89 10.48 -11.56
CA TYR A 119 -0.58 9.28 -10.77
C TYR A 119 -1.78 8.33 -10.68
N SER A 120 -2.99 8.87 -10.51
CA SER A 120 -4.22 8.08 -10.37
C SER A 120 -4.58 7.27 -11.62
N VAL A 121 -4.14 7.71 -12.83
CA VAL A 121 -4.47 7.08 -14.11
C VAL A 121 -3.26 6.50 -14.85
N THR A 122 -2.04 6.71 -14.34
CA THR A 122 -0.84 6.16 -14.98
C THR A 122 -0.90 4.64 -14.98
N PHE A 123 -0.88 4.04 -16.17
CA PHE A 123 -1.08 2.60 -16.35
C PHE A 123 -0.17 1.75 -15.47
N ALA A 124 1.13 2.03 -15.43
CA ALA A 124 2.08 1.26 -14.62
C ALA A 124 1.73 1.28 -13.12
N VAL A 125 1.34 2.45 -12.60
CA VAL A 125 0.92 2.62 -11.20
C VAL A 125 -0.40 1.91 -10.93
N VAL A 126 -1.40 2.13 -11.79
CA VAL A 126 -2.71 1.48 -11.66
C VAL A 126 -2.56 -0.03 -11.75
N PHE A 127 -1.80 -0.53 -12.71
CA PHE A 127 -1.56 -1.96 -12.88
C PHE A 127 -0.90 -2.57 -11.64
N ALA A 128 0.22 -2.00 -11.18
CA ALA A 128 0.92 -2.50 -9.99
C ALA A 128 0.05 -2.46 -8.72
N ASN A 129 -0.76 -1.42 -8.57
CA ASN A 129 -1.56 -1.17 -7.37
C ASN A 129 -2.99 -1.75 -7.41
N SER A 130 -3.43 -2.24 -8.57
CA SER A 130 -4.67 -3.00 -8.71
C SER A 130 -4.51 -4.45 -8.27
N HIS A 131 -3.31 -4.98 -8.35
CA HIS A 131 -3.02 -6.35 -7.95
C HIS A 131 -2.67 -6.40 -6.45
N PRO A 132 -2.94 -7.51 -5.76
CA PRO A 132 -2.50 -7.72 -4.40
C PRO A 132 -0.99 -7.95 -4.37
N MET A 133 -0.22 -6.90 -4.62
CA MET A 133 1.23 -6.91 -4.58
C MET A 133 1.74 -6.15 -3.35
N PRO A 134 2.86 -6.57 -2.75
CA PRO A 134 3.48 -5.85 -1.63
C PRO A 134 3.78 -4.38 -1.95
N GLY A 135 4.09 -4.06 -3.22
CA GLY A 135 4.28 -2.69 -3.69
C GLY A 135 3.09 -1.77 -3.44
N GLY A 136 1.86 -2.29 -3.57
CA GLY A 136 0.63 -1.51 -3.30
C GLY A 136 0.51 -1.04 -1.85
N LEU A 137 1.13 -1.74 -0.90
CA LEU A 137 1.24 -1.33 0.50
C LEU A 137 2.51 -0.50 0.75
N ALA A 138 3.63 -0.87 0.14
CA ALA A 138 4.91 -0.20 0.33
C ALA A 138 4.89 1.24 -0.20
N GLU A 139 4.24 1.51 -1.31
CA GLU A 139 4.22 2.82 -1.95
C GLU A 139 3.61 3.93 -1.09
N PRO A 140 2.38 3.79 -0.50
CA PRO A 140 1.86 4.79 0.42
C PRO A 140 2.73 4.96 1.67
N LEU A 141 3.32 3.89 2.20
CA LEU A 141 4.26 3.97 3.33
C LEU A 141 5.52 4.76 2.95
N GLY A 142 6.06 4.57 1.74
CA GLY A 142 7.19 5.33 1.22
C GLY A 142 6.88 6.83 1.10
N PHE A 143 5.70 7.21 0.63
CA PHE A 143 5.29 8.61 0.59
C PHE A 143 5.05 9.20 1.98
N VAL A 144 4.48 8.44 2.91
CA VAL A 144 4.33 8.87 4.31
C VAL A 144 5.69 9.07 4.96
N PHE A 145 6.64 8.15 4.72
CA PHE A 145 8.03 8.29 5.17
C PHE A 145 8.67 9.56 4.61
N LEU A 146 8.59 9.77 3.30
CA LEU A 146 9.16 10.96 2.65
C LEU A 146 8.54 12.26 3.18
N TYR A 147 7.22 12.29 3.37
CA TYR A 147 6.54 13.46 3.94
C TYR A 147 6.99 13.74 5.37
N GLY A 148 7.05 12.70 6.21
CA GLY A 148 7.53 12.82 7.58
C GLY A 148 8.98 13.31 7.64
N TRP A 149 9.85 12.82 6.75
CA TRP A 149 11.23 13.29 6.64
C TRP A 149 11.30 14.76 6.26
N LEU A 150 10.54 15.20 5.25
CA LEU A 150 10.46 16.62 4.89
C LEU A 150 9.99 17.48 6.07
N LYS A 151 9.08 16.99 6.92
CA LYS A 151 8.64 17.67 8.13
C LYS A 151 9.74 17.77 9.18
N CYS A 152 10.51 16.72 9.39
CA CYS A 152 11.67 16.74 10.31
C CYS A 152 12.73 17.76 9.84
N LEU A 153 13.01 17.82 8.54
CA LEU A 153 13.96 18.77 7.97
C LEU A 153 13.51 20.23 8.17
N GLU A 154 12.21 20.52 8.05
CA GLU A 154 11.67 21.87 8.27
C GLU A 154 11.74 22.32 9.71
N SER A 155 11.42 21.42 10.66
CA SER A 155 11.35 21.79 12.07
C SER A 155 12.73 22.11 12.66
N GLY A 156 13.81 21.70 12.00
CA GLY A 156 15.19 21.84 12.50
C GLY A 156 15.44 21.12 13.83
N LYS A 157 14.43 20.41 14.34
CA LYS A 157 14.45 19.61 15.56
C LYS A 157 13.77 18.27 15.27
N TYR A 158 14.24 17.21 15.89
CA TYR A 158 13.52 15.95 15.88
C TYR A 158 12.21 16.13 16.65
N ASP A 159 11.14 16.43 15.94
CA ASP A 159 9.79 16.40 16.48
C ASP A 159 9.47 14.93 16.79
N ASN A 160 9.23 14.61 18.05
CA ASN A 160 9.00 13.23 18.49
C ASN A 160 7.86 12.54 17.72
N ILE A 161 6.83 13.29 17.35
CA ILE A 161 5.69 12.72 16.59
C ILE A 161 6.14 12.27 15.20
N TRP A 162 6.83 13.13 14.46
CA TRP A 162 7.30 12.79 13.10
C TRP A 162 8.38 11.71 13.13
N SER A 163 9.24 11.70 14.14
CA SER A 163 10.23 10.63 14.32
C SER A 163 9.57 9.27 14.55
N VAL A 164 8.51 9.22 15.34
CA VAL A 164 7.71 7.99 15.55
C VAL A 164 7.07 7.55 14.24
N PHE A 165 6.45 8.47 13.49
CA PHE A 165 5.88 8.14 12.16
C PHE A 165 6.93 7.59 11.20
N LEU A 166 8.14 8.16 11.17
CA LEU A 166 9.24 7.67 10.34
C LEU A 166 9.65 6.24 10.69
N ILE A 167 9.75 5.93 11.99
CA ILE A 167 10.09 4.58 12.46
C ILE A 167 9.01 3.57 12.03
N PHE A 168 7.73 3.90 12.23
CA PHE A 168 6.63 3.02 11.82
C PHE A 168 6.55 2.85 10.31
N ALA A 169 6.70 3.92 9.54
CA ALA A 169 6.70 3.84 8.08
C ALA A 169 7.87 3.02 7.55
N LEU A 170 9.08 3.21 8.12
CA LEU A 170 10.26 2.42 7.78
C LEU A 170 10.08 0.95 8.16
N GLY A 171 9.60 0.66 9.37
CA GLY A 171 9.30 -0.70 9.80
C GLY A 171 8.28 -1.39 8.88
N GLY A 172 7.21 -0.68 8.52
CA GLY A 172 6.22 -1.16 7.56
C GLY A 172 6.81 -1.44 6.17
N LEU A 173 7.70 -0.57 5.68
CA LEU A 173 8.42 -0.78 4.41
C LEU A 173 9.28 -2.04 4.46
N LEU A 174 10.08 -2.21 5.52
CA LEU A 174 10.95 -3.37 5.72
C LEU A 174 10.16 -4.68 5.77
N LEU A 175 8.99 -4.68 6.41
CA LEU A 175 8.13 -5.85 6.51
C LEU A 175 7.36 -6.16 5.23
N THR A 176 7.24 -5.20 4.32
CA THR A 176 6.33 -5.32 3.19
C THR A 176 7.05 -5.69 1.90
N HIS A 177 8.25 -5.17 1.64
CA HIS A 177 8.87 -5.32 0.33
C HIS A 177 10.39 -5.30 0.37
N HIS A 178 11.01 -6.35 -0.19
CA HIS A 178 12.47 -6.52 -0.22
C HIS A 178 13.20 -5.53 -1.17
N PHE A 179 12.49 -4.92 -2.13
CA PHE A 179 13.08 -3.93 -3.05
C PHE A 179 13.03 -2.48 -2.53
N THR A 180 12.48 -2.26 -1.35
CA THR A 180 12.40 -0.91 -0.76
C THR A 180 13.61 -0.56 0.11
N LEU A 181 14.58 -1.45 0.17
CA LEU A 181 15.87 -1.30 0.81
C LEU A 181 16.95 -1.02 -0.22
#